data_669986ea868457671e31e9a8fb1f2c00
#
_entry.id   669986ea868457671e31e9a8fb1f2c00
#
_cell.length_a   1.000
_cell.length_b   1.000
_cell.length_c   1.000
_cell.angle_alpha   90.00
_cell.angle_beta   90.00
_cell.angle_gamma   90.00
#
_symmetry.space_group_name_H-M   'P 1'
#
loop_
_entity.id
_entity.type
_entity.pdbx_description
1 polymer ?
#
loop_
_entity_poly.entity_id
_entity_poly.type
_entity_poly.pdbx_seq_one_letter_code
_entity_poly.pdbx_strand_id
1 'polypeptide(L)'
;MTTTPPRPIQPGDRAPGFSLPAINRDGAVSLDEYRGKQPVLVGLFRGLSCPFCRRHLVQLSATQEKLKPAGVETLGVVNTTLDRARLYFKYRPTRIPLAADPEA
;
A
#
# COMPACT_ATOMS: atom_id res chain seq x y z
N MET A 1 -4.11 -17.33 9.99
CA MET A 1 -5.43 -17.12 9.37
C MET A 1 -5.93 -15.73 9.67
N THR A 2 -6.36 -15.02 8.66
CA THR A 2 -6.86 -13.66 8.84
C THR A 2 -8.33 -13.70 9.20
N THR A 3 -8.69 -13.09 10.32
CA THR A 3 -10.08 -13.00 10.72
C THR A 3 -10.69 -11.72 10.14
N THR A 4 -11.71 -11.89 9.30
CA THR A 4 -12.43 -10.74 8.78
C THR A 4 -13.29 -10.15 9.89
N PRO A 5 -13.22 -8.84 10.15
CA PRO A 5 -14.08 -8.22 11.12
C PRO A 5 -15.56 -8.46 10.78
N PRO A 6 -16.47 -8.58 11.76
CA PRO A 6 -17.90 -8.78 11.48
C PRO A 6 -18.55 -7.55 10.83
N ARG A 7 -17.88 -6.41 10.83
CA ARG A 7 -18.32 -5.18 10.19
C ARG A 7 -17.15 -4.47 9.52
N PRO A 8 -17.42 -3.63 8.51
CA PRO A 8 -16.36 -2.81 7.94
C PRO A 8 -15.74 -1.89 8.99
N ILE A 9 -14.45 -1.59 8.81
CA ILE A 9 -13.72 -0.65 9.66
C ILE A 9 -14.30 0.75 9.45
N GLN A 10 -14.58 1.43 10.54
CA GLN A 10 -15.10 2.79 10.53
C GLN A 10 -14.02 3.79 10.93
N PRO A 11 -14.18 5.07 10.58
CA PRO A 11 -13.28 6.10 11.09
C PRO A 11 -13.23 6.06 12.62
N GLY A 12 -12.02 6.11 13.17
CA GLY A 12 -11.81 5.99 14.60
C GLY A 12 -11.49 4.57 15.08
N ASP A 13 -11.78 3.57 14.27
CA ASP A 13 -11.44 2.18 14.59
C ASP A 13 -9.95 1.94 14.37
N ARG A 14 -9.39 1.03 15.18
CA ARG A 14 -8.01 0.61 15.00
C ARG A 14 -7.89 -0.23 13.73
N ALA A 15 -6.97 0.16 12.84
CA ALA A 15 -6.70 -0.61 11.62
C ALA A 15 -6.06 -1.95 11.98
N PRO A 16 -6.49 -3.06 11.34
CA PRO A 16 -5.81 -4.34 11.53
C PRO A 16 -4.39 -4.26 11.00
N GLY A 17 -3.46 -4.89 11.72
CA GLY A 17 -2.08 -4.98 11.27
C GLY A 17 -1.97 -5.90 10.06
N PHE A 18 -0.94 -5.67 9.24
CA PHE A 18 -0.64 -6.58 8.15
C PHE A 18 0.87 -6.61 7.92
N SER A 19 1.32 -7.69 7.31
CA SER A 19 2.69 -7.84 6.82
C SER A 19 2.59 -8.56 5.48
N LEU A 20 2.97 -7.87 4.41
CA LEU A 20 2.79 -8.35 3.05
C LEU A 20 4.10 -8.24 2.28
N PRO A 21 4.32 -9.12 1.29
CA PRO A 21 5.54 -9.05 0.48
C PRO A 21 5.69 -7.68 -0.17
N ALA A 22 6.88 -7.11 -0.06
CA ALA A 22 7.19 -5.83 -0.69
C ALA A 22 7.43 -6.02 -2.18
N ILE A 23 6.88 -5.11 -2.99
CA ILE A 23 7.01 -5.16 -4.45
C ILE A 23 8.32 -4.54 -4.88
N ASN A 24 8.65 -3.38 -4.36
CA ASN A 24 9.75 -2.55 -4.83
C ASN A 24 10.90 -2.43 -3.83
N ARG A 25 10.97 -3.34 -2.89
CA ARG A 25 12.10 -3.47 -1.98
C ARG A 25 12.17 -4.92 -1.49
N ASP A 26 13.26 -5.30 -0.86
CA ASP A 26 13.39 -6.63 -0.26
C ASP A 26 12.58 -6.72 1.03
N GLY A 27 12.10 -7.93 1.34
CA GLY A 27 11.39 -8.21 2.57
C GLY A 27 9.90 -7.94 2.48
N ALA A 28 9.36 -7.35 3.52
CA ALA A 28 7.93 -7.14 3.66
C ALA A 28 7.61 -5.68 4.00
N VAL A 29 6.38 -5.30 3.72
CA VAL A 29 5.80 -4.03 4.18
C VAL A 29 4.82 -4.37 5.30
N SER A 30 5.03 -3.80 6.48
CA SER A 30 4.20 -4.05 7.64
C SER A 30 3.67 -2.73 8.20
N LEU A 31 2.38 -2.70 8.52
CA LEU A 31 1.79 -1.53 9.14
C LEU A 31 2.38 -1.26 10.52
N ASP A 32 2.79 -2.31 11.22
CA ASP A 32 3.34 -2.18 12.56
C ASP A 32 4.69 -1.43 12.58
N GLU A 33 5.40 -1.36 11.46
CA GLU A 33 6.63 -0.58 11.36
C GLU A 33 6.40 0.91 11.65
N TYR A 34 5.17 1.37 11.46
CA TYR A 34 4.82 2.79 11.56
C TYR A 34 3.98 3.12 12.80
N ARG A 35 3.45 2.10 13.49
CA ARG A 35 2.62 2.34 14.68
C ARG A 35 3.42 3.02 15.77
N GLY A 36 2.86 4.08 16.32
CA GLY A 36 3.52 4.85 17.37
C GLY A 36 4.69 5.70 16.91
N LYS A 37 4.96 5.73 15.59
CA LYS A 37 6.09 6.49 15.04
C LYS A 37 5.63 7.67 14.19
N GLN A 38 4.70 7.44 13.27
CA GLN A 38 4.23 8.49 12.38
C GLN A 38 2.89 8.10 11.76
N PRO A 39 2.10 9.07 11.33
CA PRO A 39 0.88 8.79 10.57
C PRO A 39 1.21 8.16 9.22
N VAL A 40 0.32 7.31 8.74
CA VAL A 40 0.48 6.60 7.47
C VAL A 40 -0.79 6.72 6.65
N LEU A 41 -0.64 7.08 5.38
CA LEU A 41 -1.70 7.02 4.39
C LEU A 41 -1.56 5.72 3.62
N VAL A 42 -2.56 4.85 3.69
CA VAL A 42 -2.55 3.56 3.00
C VAL A 42 -3.51 3.63 1.81
N GLY A 43 -2.98 3.46 0.61
CA GLY A 43 -3.78 3.38 -0.59
C GLY A 43 -4.03 1.92 -0.98
N LEU A 44 -5.28 1.57 -1.25
CA LEU A 44 -5.65 0.23 -1.67
C LEU A 44 -6.01 0.24 -3.15
N PHE A 45 -5.38 -0.64 -3.94
CA PHE A 45 -5.56 -0.69 -5.39
C PHE A 45 -6.10 -2.07 -5.78
N ARG A 46 -7.11 -2.08 -6.64
CA ARG A 46 -7.77 -3.31 -7.06
C ARG A 46 -6.90 -4.16 -8.00
N GLY A 47 -5.92 -3.56 -8.65
CA GLY A 47 -5.04 -4.25 -9.55
C GLY A 47 -4.29 -3.28 -10.44
N LEU A 48 -3.52 -3.81 -11.40
CA LEU A 48 -2.66 -3.02 -12.27
C LEU A 48 -3.19 -2.91 -13.70
N SER A 49 -4.21 -3.69 -14.04
CA SER A 49 -4.80 -3.65 -15.39
C SER A 49 -5.82 -2.52 -15.56
N CYS A 50 -6.32 -1.96 -14.46
CA CYS A 50 -7.32 -0.91 -14.49
C CYS A 50 -6.65 0.47 -14.69
N PRO A 51 -7.03 1.24 -15.73
CA PRO A 51 -6.47 2.58 -15.95
C PRO A 51 -6.69 3.53 -14.78
N PHE A 52 -7.81 3.42 -14.08
CA PHE A 52 -8.11 4.26 -12.93
C PHE A 52 -7.15 3.96 -11.75
N CYS A 53 -6.81 2.70 -11.56
CA CYS A 53 -5.85 2.32 -10.51
C CYS A 53 -4.46 2.87 -10.83
N ARG A 54 -4.05 2.83 -12.09
CA ARG A 54 -2.76 3.39 -12.51
C ARG A 54 -2.71 4.89 -12.31
N ARG A 55 -3.80 5.60 -12.67
CA ARG A 55 -3.89 7.04 -12.46
C ARG A 55 -3.86 7.38 -10.97
N HIS A 56 -4.57 6.61 -10.16
CA HIS A 56 -4.61 6.79 -8.72
C HIS A 56 -3.21 6.60 -8.11
N LEU A 57 -2.46 5.63 -8.60
CA LEU A 57 -1.09 5.39 -8.14
C LEU A 57 -0.19 6.59 -8.44
N VAL A 58 -0.30 7.18 -9.63
CA VAL A 58 0.45 8.37 -10.00
C VAL A 58 0.08 9.54 -9.09
N GLN A 59 -1.20 9.72 -8.82
CA GLN A 59 -1.68 10.77 -7.92
C GLN A 59 -1.17 10.56 -6.50
N LEU A 60 -1.15 9.31 -6.03
CA LEU A 60 -0.64 8.99 -4.72
C LEU A 60 0.85 9.29 -4.60
N SER A 61 1.62 9.00 -5.66
CA SER A 61 3.04 9.34 -5.69
C SER A 61 3.27 10.85 -5.58
N ALA A 62 2.46 11.64 -6.28
CA ALA A 62 2.54 13.10 -6.17
C ALA A 62 2.14 13.59 -4.78
N THR A 63 1.14 12.95 -4.17
CA THR A 63 0.71 13.28 -2.82
C THR A 63 1.79 12.97 -1.79
N GLN A 64 2.53 11.88 -1.98
CA GLN A 64 3.64 11.53 -1.11
C GLN A 64 4.67 12.65 -0.98
N GLU A 65 5.00 13.30 -2.11
CA GLU A 65 5.96 14.39 -2.10
C GLU A 65 5.52 15.56 -1.21
N LYS A 66 4.19 15.75 -1.09
CA LYS A 66 3.63 16.80 -0.23
C LYS A 66 3.52 16.38 1.22
N LEU A 67 3.24 15.09 1.47
CA LEU A 67 3.03 14.58 2.82
C LEU A 67 4.33 14.28 3.55
N LYS A 68 5.37 13.92 2.83
CA LYS A 68 6.64 13.53 3.43
C LYS A 68 7.24 14.61 4.33
N PRO A 69 7.30 15.90 3.91
CA PRO A 69 7.78 16.95 4.80
C PRO A 69 6.90 17.15 6.04
N ALA A 70 5.64 16.76 5.97
CA ALA A 70 4.72 16.84 7.13
C ALA A 70 4.84 15.65 8.07
N GLY A 71 5.72 14.69 7.77
CA GLY A 71 5.92 13.53 8.63
C GLY A 71 4.93 12.39 8.39
N VAL A 72 4.19 12.42 7.28
CA VAL A 72 3.23 11.38 6.93
C VAL A 72 3.84 10.44 5.90
N GLU A 73 3.86 9.14 6.20
CA GLU A 73 4.32 8.12 5.25
C GLU A 73 3.17 7.64 4.39
N THR A 74 3.49 7.19 3.19
CA THR A 74 2.49 6.70 2.24
C THR A 74 2.83 5.28 1.85
N LEU A 75 1.85 4.38 1.94
CA LEU A 75 1.99 2.98 1.55
C LEU A 75 0.93 2.63 0.52
N GLY A 76 1.25 1.69 -0.37
CA GLY A 76 0.26 1.15 -1.30
C GLY A 76 0.15 -0.36 -1.15
N VAL A 77 -1.07 -0.88 -1.22
CA VAL A 77 -1.34 -2.31 -1.24
C VAL A 77 -2.09 -2.61 -2.54
N VAL A 78 -1.54 -3.52 -3.34
CA VAL A 78 -2.09 -3.84 -4.65
C VAL A 78 -2.63 -5.27 -4.66
N ASN A 79 -3.87 -5.42 -5.08
CA ASN A 79 -4.50 -6.74 -5.22
C ASN A 79 -3.96 -7.44 -6.48
N THR A 80 -2.81 -8.06 -6.34
CA THR A 80 -2.15 -8.79 -7.43
C THR A 80 -1.10 -9.72 -6.85
N THR A 81 -0.59 -10.65 -7.66
CA THR A 81 0.52 -11.48 -7.25
C THR A 81 1.81 -10.67 -7.23
N LEU A 82 2.76 -11.11 -6.40
CA LEU A 82 4.06 -10.44 -6.29
C LEU A 82 4.80 -10.42 -7.62
N ASP A 83 4.75 -11.52 -8.38
CA ASP A 83 5.46 -11.61 -9.67
C ASP A 83 4.91 -10.61 -10.68
N ARG A 84 3.58 -10.50 -10.77
CA ARG A 84 2.94 -9.54 -11.68
C ARG A 84 3.27 -8.11 -11.28
N ALA A 85 3.23 -7.83 -10.00
CA ALA A 85 3.53 -6.51 -9.50
C ALA A 85 4.99 -6.12 -9.76
N ARG A 86 5.92 -7.02 -9.52
CA ARG A 86 7.33 -6.76 -9.77
C ARG A 86 7.60 -6.51 -11.24
N LEU A 87 6.96 -7.28 -12.13
CA LEU A 87 7.10 -7.07 -13.57
C LEU A 87 6.57 -5.69 -13.98
N TYR A 88 5.41 -5.30 -13.48
CA TYR A 88 4.82 -4.00 -13.78
C TYR A 88 5.73 -2.85 -13.32
N PHE A 89 6.18 -2.89 -12.07
CA PHE A 89 6.97 -1.81 -11.50
C PHE A 89 8.45 -1.82 -11.90
N LYS A 90 8.92 -2.89 -12.53
CA LYS A 90 10.23 -2.90 -13.15
C LYS A 90 10.35 -1.82 -14.23
N TYR A 91 9.27 -1.60 -14.97
CA TYR A 91 9.23 -0.61 -16.04
C TYR A 91 8.57 0.70 -15.62
N ARG A 92 7.97 0.73 -14.44
CA ARG A 92 7.28 1.92 -13.91
C ARG A 92 7.64 2.09 -12.44
N PRO A 93 8.90 2.45 -12.15
CA PRO A 93 9.33 2.54 -10.76
C PRO A 93 8.59 3.64 -10.00
N THR A 94 8.41 3.41 -8.72
CA THR A 94 7.77 4.37 -7.82
C THR A 94 8.52 4.40 -6.48
N ARG A 95 8.46 5.53 -5.80
CA ARG A 95 9.10 5.72 -4.50
C ARG A 95 8.22 5.28 -3.34
N ILE A 96 6.92 5.09 -3.58
CA ILE A 96 6.01 4.64 -2.53
C ILE A 96 6.31 3.18 -2.20
N PRO A 97 6.50 2.83 -0.91
CA PRO A 97 6.55 1.41 -0.55
C PRO A 97 5.26 0.72 -0.94
N LEU A 98 5.38 -0.36 -1.68
CA LEU A 98 4.24 -1.10 -2.21
C LEU A 98 4.27 -2.54 -1.74
N ALA A 99 3.10 -3.08 -1.42
CA ALA A 99 2.93 -4.46 -1.02
C ALA A 99 1.94 -5.16 -1.94
N ALA A 100 2.16 -6.46 -2.18
CA ALA A 100 1.27 -7.28 -2.98
C ALA A 100 0.36 -8.10 -2.07
N ASP A 101 -0.94 -8.07 -2.35
CA ASP A 101 -1.92 -8.87 -1.63
C ASP A 101 -2.91 -9.47 -2.63
N PRO A 102 -2.67 -10.70 -3.12
CA PRO A 102 -3.55 -11.32 -4.10
C PRO A 102 -4.93 -11.69 -3.52
N GLU A 103 -5.07 -11.64 -2.21
CA GLU A 103 -6.33 -11.99 -1.54
C GLU A 103 -7.15 -10.76 -1.11
N ALA A 104 -6.62 -9.60 -1.38
CA ALA A 104 -7.31 -8.37 -0.99
C ALA A 104 -8.57 -8.12 -1.82
#